data_99323bd946a5053cfc84cb212783b4a3
#
_entry.id   99323bd946a5053cfc84cb212783b4a3
#
_cell.length_a   1.000
_cell.length_b   1.000
_cell.length_c   1.000
_cell.angle_alpha   90.00
_cell.angle_beta   90.00
_cell.angle_gamma   90.00
#
_symmetry.space_group_name_H-M   'P 1'
#
loop_
_entity.id
_entity.type
_entity.pdbx_description
1 polymer ?
#
loop_
_entity_poly.entity_id
_entity_poly.type
_entity_poly.pdbx_seq_one_letter_code
_entity_poly.pdbx_strand_id
1 'polypeptide(L)'
;MRTLRGRFLALLVAGLATGIAANAASAEAPPADNGHNVILVTLDGVRVQEFFGGMDPVLAKAPEAQSGIYDAEVTSKRWWRETPEARREALMPFVWKTLAPAGIVLGNQAKGSKVTVRNDQWFSYPGYSEILTGQAQPDVKSNDLVRYPHRTVLEYARDSLALSPTQVAQVGSWDGFKYAASSKDGAFFMSGARDPVPAALSTPEIDLYNGLRQQIQQLWEESSNDVLSYRIGIEYLKKHRPRVMWLGLGQSDDWAHARRYDLVLDYLHLADGLIAELWQTLQSMDEYRGRTTLIITTDHGRGRTPADWAEHDAGIPGCQDIWIAILGPKTPALGEAHDFPDVTQGDVAATMLQYLGLDGRDFNAKARPPVPRSLKTE
;
A
#
# COMPACT_ATOMS: atom_id res chain seq x y z
N MET A 1 -66.21 74.13 7.49
CA MET A 1 -67.34 73.80 6.64
C MET A 1 -66.98 72.83 5.58
N ARG A 2 -67.74 71.76 5.41
CA ARG A 2 -67.76 70.75 4.37
C ARG A 2 -66.66 69.66 4.40
N THR A 3 -67.06 68.55 4.90
CA THR A 3 -66.56 67.19 4.82
C THR A 3 -66.61 66.64 3.40
N LEU A 4 -65.54 65.93 2.98
CA LEU A 4 -65.63 64.96 1.89
C LEU A 4 -65.10 63.63 2.35
N ARG A 5 -65.97 62.63 2.31
CA ARG A 5 -65.68 61.22 2.55
C ARG A 5 -65.07 60.61 1.29
N GLY A 6 -63.83 60.08 1.36
CA GLY A 6 -63.26 59.25 0.35
C GLY A 6 -63.40 57.76 0.71
N ARG A 7 -64.01 56.98 -0.19
CA ARG A 7 -64.13 55.53 -0.10
C ARG A 7 -62.86 54.84 -0.42
N PHE A 8 -62.33 54.03 0.46
CA PHE A 8 -61.20 53.12 0.15
C PHE A 8 -61.81 51.83 -0.45
N LEU A 9 -61.35 51.53 -1.68
CA LEU A 9 -61.59 50.29 -2.41
C LEU A 9 -60.47 49.31 -2.00
N ALA A 10 -60.85 48.19 -1.34
CA ALA A 10 -59.93 47.13 -0.98
C ALA A 10 -59.72 46.21 -2.20
N LEU A 11 -58.55 46.17 -2.79
CA LEU A 11 -58.14 45.12 -3.73
C LEU A 11 -57.66 43.92 -2.97
N LEU A 12 -58.36 42.79 -3.10
CA LEU A 12 -57.88 41.45 -2.69
C LEU A 12 -56.86 40.98 -3.77
N VAL A 13 -55.59 40.88 -3.38
CA VAL A 13 -54.59 40.17 -4.19
C VAL A 13 -54.51 38.72 -3.65
N ALA A 14 -55.05 37.78 -4.41
CA ALA A 14 -54.86 36.36 -4.17
C ALA A 14 -53.44 35.97 -4.63
N GLY A 15 -52.53 35.78 -3.65
CA GLY A 15 -51.19 35.24 -3.93
C GLY A 15 -51.27 33.72 -4.07
N LEU A 16 -51.02 33.21 -5.27
CA LEU A 16 -50.68 31.79 -5.48
C LEU A 16 -49.33 31.51 -4.84
N ALA A 17 -49.29 30.81 -3.71
CA ALA A 17 -48.08 30.23 -3.17
C ALA A 17 -47.79 28.90 -3.90
N THR A 18 -46.94 28.92 -4.93
CA THR A 18 -46.36 27.72 -5.50
C THR A 18 -45.35 27.19 -4.50
N GLY A 19 -45.71 26.13 -3.78
CA GLY A 19 -44.81 25.39 -2.92
C GLY A 19 -43.78 24.67 -3.76
N ILE A 20 -42.52 25.14 -3.76
CA ILE A 20 -41.36 24.39 -4.21
C ILE A 20 -41.09 23.35 -3.12
N ALA A 21 -41.53 22.11 -3.33
CA ALA A 21 -41.06 20.98 -2.55
C ALA A 21 -39.61 20.79 -2.87
N ALA A 22 -38.74 21.24 -1.98
CA ALA A 22 -37.32 20.87 -2.02
C ALA A 22 -37.26 19.36 -1.73
N ASN A 23 -36.97 18.56 -2.74
CA ASN A 23 -36.53 17.20 -2.56
C ASN A 23 -35.21 17.25 -1.78
N ALA A 24 -35.28 17.16 -0.46
CA ALA A 24 -34.13 16.77 0.34
C ALA A 24 -33.82 15.32 -0.03
N ALA A 25 -32.85 15.12 -0.93
CA ALA A 25 -32.24 13.82 -1.09
C ALA A 25 -31.82 13.38 0.32
N SER A 26 -32.43 12.32 0.82
CA SER A 26 -32.03 11.70 2.07
C SER A 26 -30.57 11.29 1.88
N ALA A 27 -29.63 11.96 2.53
CA ALA A 27 -28.25 11.48 2.60
C ALA A 27 -28.34 10.07 3.20
N GLU A 28 -27.95 9.09 2.41
CA GLU A 28 -27.90 7.70 2.85
C GLU A 28 -27.01 7.66 4.10
N ALA A 29 -27.48 7.02 5.15
CA ALA A 29 -26.71 6.93 6.38
C ALA A 29 -25.34 6.30 6.04
N PRO A 30 -24.23 6.81 6.60
CA PRO A 30 -22.91 6.24 6.33
C PRO A 30 -22.94 4.74 6.63
N PRO A 31 -22.27 3.91 5.81
CA PRO A 31 -22.25 2.47 6.00
C PRO A 31 -21.81 2.16 7.43
N ALA A 32 -22.47 1.19 8.06
CA ALA A 32 -22.14 0.81 9.43
C ALA A 32 -20.70 0.33 9.48
N ASP A 33 -19.88 0.92 10.37
CA ASP A 33 -18.52 0.50 10.60
C ASP A 33 -18.48 -0.98 11.01
N ASN A 34 -17.85 -1.81 10.19
CA ASN A 34 -17.75 -3.25 10.42
C ASN A 34 -16.65 -3.64 11.43
N GLY A 35 -15.95 -2.65 12.02
CA GLY A 35 -14.89 -2.85 13.00
C GLY A 35 -13.61 -3.52 12.43
N HIS A 36 -13.47 -3.66 11.11
CA HIS A 36 -12.33 -4.32 10.48
C HIS A 36 -11.17 -3.34 10.26
N ASN A 37 -9.94 -3.84 10.36
CA ASN A 37 -8.73 -3.06 10.14
C ASN A 37 -8.04 -3.53 8.85
N VAL A 38 -7.34 -2.62 8.16
CA VAL A 38 -6.54 -2.94 6.98
C VAL A 38 -5.14 -2.35 7.12
N ILE A 39 -4.15 -3.22 7.00
CA ILE A 39 -2.73 -2.84 6.99
C ILE A 39 -2.19 -3.17 5.60
N LEU A 40 -1.69 -2.16 4.91
CA LEU A 40 -0.97 -2.29 3.65
C LEU A 40 0.53 -2.25 3.94
N VAL A 41 1.28 -3.19 3.38
CA VAL A 41 2.75 -3.18 3.36
C VAL A 41 3.20 -3.17 1.91
N THR A 42 4.09 -2.26 1.55
CA THR A 42 4.70 -2.26 0.22
C THR A 42 6.21 -2.46 0.33
N LEU A 43 6.74 -3.33 -0.54
CA LEU A 43 8.16 -3.56 -0.72
C LEU A 43 8.54 -3.00 -2.08
N ASP A 44 9.38 -1.95 -2.11
CA ASP A 44 9.71 -1.22 -3.34
C ASP A 44 10.51 -2.08 -4.32
N GLY A 45 10.06 -2.13 -5.57
CA GLY A 45 10.79 -2.73 -6.69
C GLY A 45 11.08 -4.23 -6.60
N VAL A 46 10.29 -5.02 -5.87
CA VAL A 46 10.51 -6.47 -5.70
C VAL A 46 9.99 -7.26 -6.88
N ARG A 47 10.92 -7.93 -7.60
CA ARG A 47 10.60 -8.67 -8.80
C ARG A 47 9.80 -9.94 -8.51
N VAL A 48 8.98 -10.34 -9.49
CA VAL A 48 8.26 -11.62 -9.46
C VAL A 48 9.22 -12.83 -9.43
N GLN A 49 10.45 -12.69 -9.93
CA GLN A 49 11.48 -13.74 -9.92
C GLN A 49 11.85 -14.14 -8.50
N GLU A 50 12.22 -13.18 -7.64
CA GLU A 50 12.56 -13.46 -6.25
C GLU A 50 11.33 -13.89 -5.46
N PHE A 51 10.21 -13.21 -5.67
CA PHE A 51 9.00 -13.49 -4.92
C PHE A 51 8.52 -14.93 -5.15
N PHE A 52 8.40 -15.37 -6.41
CA PHE A 52 7.89 -16.71 -6.75
C PHE A 52 8.97 -17.79 -6.89
N GLY A 53 10.21 -17.41 -7.15
CA GLY A 53 11.29 -18.35 -7.44
C GLY A 53 12.44 -18.38 -6.43
N GLY A 54 12.48 -17.43 -5.48
CA GLY A 54 13.63 -17.23 -4.59
C GLY A 54 14.85 -16.72 -5.38
N MET A 55 16.06 -17.06 -4.96
CA MET A 55 17.25 -16.67 -5.68
C MET A 55 17.16 -17.01 -7.17
N ASP A 56 17.28 -15.97 -8.02
CA ASP A 56 17.13 -16.11 -9.47
C ASP A 56 18.29 -16.95 -10.06
N PRO A 57 18.00 -18.09 -10.71
CA PRO A 57 19.03 -18.95 -11.28
C PRO A 57 19.80 -18.30 -12.43
N VAL A 58 19.25 -17.28 -13.08
CA VAL A 58 19.93 -16.54 -14.15
C VAL A 58 21.02 -15.66 -13.54
N LEU A 59 20.70 -14.93 -12.46
CA LEU A 59 21.65 -14.08 -11.74
C LEU A 59 22.67 -14.92 -10.96
N ALA A 60 22.26 -16.04 -10.39
CA ALA A 60 23.16 -16.96 -9.68
C ALA A 60 24.31 -17.50 -10.53
N LYS A 61 24.12 -17.56 -11.85
CA LYS A 61 25.11 -18.05 -12.82
C LYS A 61 25.84 -16.92 -13.56
N ALA A 62 25.40 -15.70 -13.41
CA ALA A 62 25.99 -14.56 -14.09
C ALA A 62 27.29 -14.11 -13.38
N PRO A 63 28.26 -13.51 -14.12
CA PRO A 63 29.45 -12.92 -13.51
C PRO A 63 29.10 -11.85 -12.45
N GLU A 64 29.96 -11.66 -11.46
CA GLU A 64 29.77 -10.67 -10.37
C GLU A 64 29.38 -9.28 -10.91
N ALA A 65 30.11 -8.78 -11.92
CA ALA A 65 29.85 -7.46 -12.51
C ALA A 65 28.44 -7.31 -13.11
N GLN A 66 27.72 -8.41 -13.38
CA GLN A 66 26.38 -8.42 -13.91
C GLN A 66 25.34 -8.81 -12.85
N SER A 67 25.68 -9.78 -11.98
CA SER A 67 24.78 -10.25 -10.95
C SER A 67 24.76 -9.35 -9.70
N GLY A 68 25.88 -8.72 -9.37
CA GLY A 68 26.02 -8.03 -8.08
C GLY A 68 26.11 -8.97 -6.88
N ILE A 69 26.55 -10.20 -7.09
CA ILE A 69 26.82 -11.17 -6.02
C ILE A 69 28.31 -11.15 -5.71
N TYR A 70 28.70 -10.47 -4.63
CA TYR A 70 30.11 -10.29 -4.26
C TYR A 70 30.75 -11.53 -3.61
N ASP A 71 29.94 -12.34 -2.91
CA ASP A 71 30.36 -13.62 -2.35
C ASP A 71 29.39 -14.71 -2.79
N ALA A 72 29.69 -15.34 -3.91
CA ALA A 72 28.82 -16.33 -4.53
C ALA A 72 28.68 -17.60 -3.67
N GLU A 73 29.71 -17.99 -2.92
CA GLU A 73 29.66 -19.17 -2.05
C GLU A 73 28.72 -18.91 -0.86
N VAL A 74 28.90 -17.81 -0.15
CA VAL A 74 28.08 -17.43 1.01
C VAL A 74 26.63 -17.20 0.57
N THR A 75 26.42 -16.46 -0.51
CA THR A 75 25.08 -16.15 -1.03
C THR A 75 24.35 -17.43 -1.45
N SER A 76 25.02 -18.32 -2.19
CA SER A 76 24.43 -19.60 -2.60
C SER A 76 24.13 -20.50 -1.41
N LYS A 77 25.03 -20.60 -0.44
CA LYS A 77 24.80 -21.39 0.78
C LYS A 77 23.56 -20.91 1.54
N ARG A 78 23.30 -19.61 1.58
CA ARG A 78 22.12 -19.02 2.23
C ARG A 78 20.86 -19.29 1.42
N TRP A 79 20.85 -18.92 0.14
CA TRP A 79 19.62 -18.72 -0.62
C TRP A 79 19.38 -19.74 -1.72
N TRP A 80 20.42 -20.44 -2.22
CA TRP A 80 20.23 -21.43 -3.27
C TRP A 80 19.58 -22.72 -2.72
N ARG A 81 18.59 -23.20 -3.45
CA ARG A 81 17.99 -24.53 -3.33
C ARG A 81 17.66 -25.03 -4.72
N GLU A 82 17.51 -26.34 -4.89
CA GLU A 82 17.34 -26.96 -6.22
C GLU A 82 16.01 -26.55 -6.90
N THR A 83 14.92 -26.45 -6.13
CA THR A 83 13.61 -26.09 -6.69
C THR A 83 13.24 -24.64 -6.39
N PRO A 84 12.46 -23.99 -7.27
CA PRO A 84 11.96 -22.65 -7.03
C PRO A 84 11.18 -22.54 -5.71
N GLU A 85 10.37 -23.54 -5.40
CA GLU A 85 9.57 -23.59 -4.18
C GLU A 85 10.48 -23.60 -2.93
N ALA A 86 11.51 -24.46 -2.92
CA ALA A 86 12.45 -24.51 -1.82
C ALA A 86 13.27 -23.22 -1.67
N ARG A 87 13.63 -22.55 -2.81
CA ARG A 87 14.35 -21.27 -2.78
C ARG A 87 13.49 -20.16 -2.20
N ARG A 88 12.24 -20.00 -2.68
CA ARG A 88 11.32 -18.96 -2.18
C ARG A 88 10.94 -19.16 -0.71
N GLU A 89 10.78 -20.42 -0.27
CA GLU A 89 10.54 -20.74 1.13
C GLU A 89 11.75 -20.45 2.03
N ALA A 90 12.98 -20.61 1.52
CA ALA A 90 14.18 -20.22 2.24
C ALA A 90 14.31 -18.70 2.33
N LEU A 91 13.93 -17.99 1.27
CA LEU A 91 14.03 -16.53 1.18
C LEU A 91 12.92 -15.84 2.00
N MET A 92 11.66 -16.23 1.82
CA MET A 92 10.47 -15.61 2.43
C MET A 92 9.59 -16.64 3.13
N PRO A 93 10.06 -17.21 4.26
CA PRO A 93 9.37 -18.31 4.94
C PRO A 93 7.98 -17.93 5.49
N PHE A 94 7.76 -16.71 5.96
CA PHE A 94 6.43 -16.31 6.43
C PHE A 94 5.44 -16.24 5.28
N VAL A 95 5.81 -15.61 4.17
CA VAL A 95 4.93 -15.54 2.99
C VAL A 95 4.54 -16.95 2.53
N TRP A 96 5.51 -17.86 2.37
CA TRP A 96 5.24 -19.15 1.71
C TRP A 96 4.74 -20.25 2.63
N LYS A 97 5.08 -20.20 3.94
CA LYS A 97 4.66 -21.23 4.91
C LYS A 97 3.50 -20.83 5.80
N THR A 98 3.23 -19.53 5.92
CA THR A 98 2.16 -19.02 6.78
C THR A 98 1.08 -18.28 5.99
N LEU A 99 1.47 -17.24 5.23
CA LEU A 99 0.50 -16.40 4.52
C LEU A 99 -0.15 -17.18 3.38
N ALA A 100 0.63 -17.77 2.46
CA ALA A 100 0.09 -18.43 1.27
C ALA A 100 -0.91 -19.53 1.63
N PRO A 101 -0.66 -20.47 2.57
CA PRO A 101 -1.64 -21.48 2.92
C PRO A 101 -2.94 -20.92 3.55
N ALA A 102 -2.89 -19.75 4.18
CA ALA A 102 -4.02 -19.16 4.91
C ALA A 102 -4.70 -18.00 4.19
N GLY A 103 -4.15 -17.55 3.05
CA GLY A 103 -4.58 -16.37 2.31
C GLY A 103 -4.58 -16.56 0.81
N ILE A 104 -4.24 -15.50 0.08
CA ILE A 104 -4.17 -15.48 -1.38
C ILE A 104 -2.83 -14.88 -1.81
N VAL A 105 -2.17 -15.49 -2.79
CA VAL A 105 -0.98 -14.95 -3.44
C VAL A 105 -1.21 -14.93 -4.95
N LEU A 106 -1.05 -13.76 -5.57
CA LEU A 106 -1.33 -13.46 -6.97
C LEU A 106 -0.09 -12.93 -7.68
N GLY A 107 0.03 -13.19 -9.00
CA GLY A 107 1.08 -12.63 -9.85
C GLY A 107 1.99 -13.67 -10.48
N ASN A 108 1.85 -14.98 -10.16
CA ASN A 108 2.63 -16.02 -10.82
C ASN A 108 2.06 -16.31 -12.22
N GLN A 109 2.64 -15.67 -13.24
CA GLN A 109 2.20 -15.83 -14.63
C GLN A 109 2.37 -17.27 -15.13
N ALA A 110 3.35 -18.03 -14.61
CA ALA A 110 3.52 -19.45 -14.98
C ALA A 110 2.35 -20.33 -14.49
N LYS A 111 1.55 -19.83 -13.57
CA LYS A 111 0.34 -20.49 -13.04
C LYS A 111 -0.96 -19.82 -13.51
N GLY A 112 -0.90 -18.98 -14.54
CA GLY A 112 -2.08 -18.30 -15.06
C GLY A 112 -2.64 -17.22 -14.13
N SER A 113 -1.81 -16.65 -13.24
CA SER A 113 -2.17 -15.52 -12.38
C SER A 113 -1.32 -14.31 -12.76
N LYS A 114 -1.95 -13.22 -13.18
CA LYS A 114 -1.27 -12.04 -13.66
C LYS A 114 -1.68 -10.83 -12.84
N VAL A 115 -0.69 -10.10 -12.31
CA VAL A 115 -0.87 -8.79 -11.69
C VAL A 115 0.04 -7.79 -12.37
N THR A 116 -0.49 -6.63 -12.77
CA THR A 116 0.29 -5.65 -13.54
C THR A 116 0.06 -4.22 -13.08
N VAL A 117 1.13 -3.42 -13.22
CA VAL A 117 1.08 -1.96 -13.20
C VAL A 117 0.36 -1.47 -14.47
N ARG A 118 -0.49 -0.45 -14.34
CA ARG A 118 -1.26 0.14 -15.45
C ARG A 118 -0.80 1.54 -15.84
N ASN A 119 -0.09 2.25 -14.95
CA ASN A 119 0.58 3.48 -15.36
C ASN A 119 1.68 3.16 -16.39
N ASP A 120 2.07 4.13 -17.18
CA ASP A 120 3.03 3.99 -18.28
C ASP A 120 4.47 4.37 -17.87
N GLN A 121 4.75 4.48 -16.58
CA GLN A 121 6.03 4.92 -16.03
C GLN A 121 6.85 3.77 -15.42
N TRP A 122 6.22 2.84 -14.71
CA TRP A 122 6.79 1.63 -14.07
C TRP A 122 7.93 1.92 -13.10
N PHE A 123 7.75 2.94 -12.26
CA PHE A 123 8.63 3.29 -11.15
C PHE A 123 7.82 3.84 -9.95
N SER A 124 8.50 4.19 -8.86
CA SER A 124 7.94 4.28 -7.51
C SER A 124 6.74 5.20 -7.36
N TYR A 125 6.88 6.53 -7.55
CA TYR A 125 5.77 7.44 -7.25
C TYR A 125 4.51 7.15 -8.08
N PRO A 126 4.58 6.96 -9.42
CA PRO A 126 3.43 6.54 -10.22
C PRO A 126 2.80 5.22 -9.76
N GLY A 127 3.63 4.25 -9.35
CA GLY A 127 3.18 2.97 -8.80
C GLY A 127 2.40 3.15 -7.49
N TYR A 128 2.96 3.87 -6.52
CA TYR A 128 2.25 4.17 -5.27
C TYR A 128 1.00 5.00 -5.47
N SER A 129 1.04 5.95 -6.40
CA SER A 129 -0.15 6.72 -6.78
C SER A 129 -1.26 5.80 -7.31
N GLU A 130 -0.93 4.83 -8.17
CA GLU A 130 -1.91 3.87 -8.69
C GLU A 130 -2.48 2.98 -7.58
N ILE A 131 -1.64 2.44 -6.68
CA ILE A 131 -2.07 1.65 -5.52
C ILE A 131 -3.09 2.42 -4.68
N LEU A 132 -2.80 3.69 -4.37
CA LEU A 132 -3.54 4.44 -3.37
C LEU A 132 -4.75 5.19 -3.94
N THR A 133 -4.76 5.50 -5.24
CA THR A 133 -5.89 6.18 -5.90
C THR A 133 -6.83 5.23 -6.64
N GLY A 134 -6.43 3.96 -6.78
CA GLY A 134 -7.22 2.92 -7.46
C GLY A 134 -7.19 2.99 -8.98
N GLN A 135 -6.32 3.80 -9.57
CA GLN A 135 -6.13 3.93 -11.01
C GLN A 135 -4.78 4.59 -11.34
N ALA A 136 -4.28 4.36 -12.54
CA ALA A 136 -3.15 5.10 -13.08
C ALA A 136 -3.49 6.59 -13.22
N GLN A 137 -2.59 7.47 -12.77
CA GLN A 137 -2.75 8.93 -12.84
C GLN A 137 -1.83 9.50 -13.93
N PRO A 138 -2.38 10.02 -15.03
CA PRO A 138 -1.59 10.40 -16.19
C PRO A 138 -0.70 11.64 -15.97
N ASP A 139 -0.92 12.39 -14.91
CA ASP A 139 -0.13 13.56 -14.52
C ASP A 139 1.01 13.22 -13.54
N VAL A 140 1.04 12.02 -12.98
CA VAL A 140 2.10 11.55 -12.10
C VAL A 140 3.19 10.85 -12.93
N LYS A 141 4.28 11.57 -13.23
CA LYS A 141 5.31 11.14 -14.19
C LYS A 141 6.75 11.24 -13.68
N SER A 142 6.93 11.50 -12.41
CA SER A 142 8.26 11.61 -11.78
C SER A 142 8.21 11.16 -10.33
N ASN A 143 9.39 10.98 -9.73
CA ASN A 143 9.57 10.78 -8.30
C ASN A 143 9.69 12.10 -7.53
N ASP A 144 9.35 13.24 -8.14
CA ASP A 144 9.37 14.54 -7.48
C ASP A 144 8.51 14.54 -6.23
N LEU A 145 9.01 15.13 -5.16
CA LEU A 145 8.33 15.19 -3.86
C LEU A 145 7.21 16.24 -3.87
N VAL A 146 6.19 16.00 -4.70
CA VAL A 146 5.03 16.87 -4.93
C VAL A 146 3.75 16.12 -4.56
N ARG A 147 2.81 16.78 -3.86
CA ARG A 147 1.47 16.23 -3.63
C ARG A 147 0.58 16.50 -4.83
N TYR A 148 0.10 15.42 -5.43
CA TYR A 148 -0.89 15.50 -6.49
C TYR A 148 -2.31 15.60 -5.91
N PRO A 149 -3.25 16.27 -6.61
CA PRO A 149 -4.61 16.51 -6.09
C PRO A 149 -5.54 15.28 -6.23
N HIS A 150 -4.96 14.08 -6.13
CA HIS A 150 -5.70 12.83 -6.24
C HIS A 150 -6.01 12.28 -4.86
N ARG A 151 -7.30 12.23 -4.51
CA ARG A 151 -7.73 11.66 -3.22
C ARG A 151 -7.32 10.20 -3.11
N THR A 152 -6.68 9.84 -2.02
CA THR A 152 -6.23 8.48 -1.78
C THR A 152 -7.25 7.65 -1.01
N VAL A 153 -7.12 6.33 -1.06
CA VAL A 153 -7.92 5.39 -0.29
C VAL A 153 -7.79 5.62 1.22
N LEU A 154 -6.64 6.12 1.69
CA LEU A 154 -6.40 6.44 3.10
C LEU A 154 -7.23 7.65 3.54
N GLU A 155 -7.28 8.71 2.72
CA GLU A 155 -8.13 9.88 2.96
C GLU A 155 -9.62 9.51 2.90
N TYR A 156 -10.00 8.71 1.90
CA TYR A 156 -11.39 8.28 1.74
C TYR A 156 -11.86 7.43 2.92
N ALA A 157 -11.08 6.44 3.34
CA ALA A 157 -11.41 5.59 4.48
C ALA A 157 -11.52 6.40 5.78
N ARG A 158 -10.58 7.35 6.00
CA ARG A 158 -10.66 8.26 7.15
C ARG A 158 -11.98 9.02 7.21
N ASP A 159 -12.35 9.64 6.10
CA ASP A 159 -13.52 10.51 6.05
C ASP A 159 -14.81 9.68 6.13
N SER A 160 -14.90 8.55 5.41
CA SER A 160 -16.11 7.71 5.35
C SER A 160 -16.38 6.98 6.67
N LEU A 161 -15.35 6.62 7.42
CA LEU A 161 -15.48 5.97 8.73
C LEU A 161 -15.36 6.95 9.90
N ALA A 162 -15.28 8.26 9.62
CA ALA A 162 -15.09 9.32 10.62
C ALA A 162 -13.90 9.06 11.58
N LEU A 163 -12.80 8.51 11.04
CA LEU A 163 -11.62 8.18 11.83
C LEU A 163 -10.85 9.45 12.22
N SER A 164 -10.31 9.46 13.42
CA SER A 164 -9.40 10.52 13.85
C SER A 164 -8.11 10.51 13.01
N PRO A 165 -7.35 11.62 12.94
CA PRO A 165 -6.08 11.67 12.22
C PRO A 165 -5.04 10.66 12.71
N THR A 166 -5.14 10.15 13.94
CA THR A 166 -4.23 9.14 14.48
C THR A 166 -4.65 7.70 14.14
N GLN A 167 -5.90 7.50 13.72
CA GLN A 167 -6.42 6.19 13.34
C GLN A 167 -6.17 5.83 11.86
N VAL A 168 -5.60 6.76 11.10
CA VAL A 168 -5.03 6.50 9.78
C VAL A 168 -3.56 6.88 9.82
N ALA A 169 -2.69 6.02 9.31
CA ALA A 169 -1.26 6.23 9.41
C ALA A 169 -0.53 5.82 8.11
N GLN A 170 0.49 6.59 7.76
CA GLN A 170 1.53 6.18 6.83
C GLN A 170 2.89 6.30 7.54
N VAL A 171 3.70 5.26 7.47
CA VAL A 171 5.09 5.27 7.91
C VAL A 171 5.95 4.61 6.84
N GLY A 172 7.05 5.25 6.48
CA GLY A 172 7.92 4.68 5.46
C GLY A 172 9.33 5.23 5.50
N SER A 173 10.19 4.61 4.72
CA SER A 173 11.63 4.90 4.69
C SER A 173 12.04 5.87 3.59
N TRP A 174 11.14 6.21 2.69
CA TRP A 174 11.35 7.21 1.64
C TRP A 174 10.36 8.36 1.79
N ASP A 175 10.82 9.60 1.57
CA ASP A 175 9.96 10.78 1.68
C ASP A 175 8.81 10.79 0.66
N GLY A 176 9.01 10.19 -0.52
CA GLY A 176 7.96 10.05 -1.53
C GLY A 176 6.70 9.34 -1.01
N PHE A 177 6.84 8.41 -0.07
CA PHE A 177 5.68 7.73 0.53
C PHE A 177 4.69 8.69 1.18
N LYS A 178 5.16 9.70 1.94
CA LYS A 178 4.26 10.67 2.57
C LYS A 178 3.57 11.59 1.55
N TYR A 179 4.22 11.84 0.41
CA TYR A 179 3.63 12.64 -0.66
C TYR A 179 2.57 11.84 -1.42
N ALA A 180 2.82 10.56 -1.69
CA ALA A 180 1.85 9.68 -2.35
C ALA A 180 0.67 9.31 -1.43
N ALA A 181 0.86 9.31 -0.10
CA ALA A 181 -0.16 8.89 0.88
C ALA A 181 -1.41 9.78 0.89
N SER A 182 -1.27 11.05 0.59
CA SER A 182 -2.38 12.01 0.72
C SER A 182 -2.27 13.16 -0.26
N SER A 183 -3.41 13.59 -0.79
CA SER A 183 -3.54 14.81 -1.60
C SER A 183 -3.37 16.10 -0.78
N LYS A 184 -3.40 16.00 0.55
CA LYS A 184 -3.36 17.14 1.48
C LYS A 184 -2.31 16.92 2.55
N ASP A 185 -1.59 17.98 2.89
CA ASP A 185 -0.70 17.93 4.05
C ASP A 185 -1.48 17.85 5.36
N GLY A 186 -0.92 17.11 6.34
CA GLY A 186 -1.54 16.97 7.66
C GLY A 186 -2.91 16.26 7.70
N ALA A 187 -3.30 15.56 6.62
CA ALA A 187 -4.57 14.86 6.59
C ALA A 187 -4.71 13.80 7.70
N PHE A 188 -3.63 13.08 7.98
CA PHE A 188 -3.50 12.07 9.04
C PHE A 188 -2.01 11.94 9.40
N PHE A 189 -1.67 11.02 10.30
CA PHE A 189 -0.28 10.80 10.67
C PHE A 189 0.54 10.24 9.49
N MET A 190 1.59 10.94 9.12
CA MET A 190 2.56 10.54 8.10
C MET A 190 3.97 10.73 8.62
N SER A 191 4.85 9.76 8.40
CA SER A 191 6.28 9.81 8.72
C SER A 191 7.07 9.31 7.52
N GLY A 192 7.84 10.19 6.92
CA GLY A 192 8.77 9.91 5.83
C GLY A 192 10.14 9.45 6.33
N ALA A 193 11.16 9.61 5.49
CA ALA A 193 12.49 9.09 5.71
C ALA A 193 13.13 9.52 7.04
N ARG A 194 13.17 10.82 7.30
CA ARG A 194 13.86 11.36 8.48
C ARG A 194 12.99 12.34 9.28
N ASP A 195 11.71 12.42 8.97
CA ASP A 195 10.79 13.30 9.69
C ASP A 195 10.66 12.87 11.14
N PRO A 196 10.88 13.75 12.10
CA PRO A 196 10.64 13.44 13.50
C PRO A 196 9.14 13.20 13.74
N VAL A 197 8.81 12.17 14.50
CA VAL A 197 7.43 11.99 14.97
C VAL A 197 7.13 13.11 15.97
N PRO A 198 6.01 13.83 15.84
CA PRO A 198 5.65 14.89 16.81
C PRO A 198 5.60 14.35 18.24
N ALA A 199 6.13 15.10 19.21
CA ALA A 199 6.24 14.67 20.61
C ALA A 199 4.92 14.18 21.22
N ALA A 200 3.79 14.77 20.85
CA ALA A 200 2.45 14.33 21.29
C ALA A 200 2.08 12.92 20.81
N LEU A 201 2.69 12.44 19.73
CA LEU A 201 2.45 11.13 19.12
C LEU A 201 3.58 10.13 19.40
N SER A 202 4.72 10.61 19.93
CA SER A 202 5.93 9.82 20.15
C SER A 202 5.89 9.01 21.46
N THR A 203 6.73 7.99 21.51
CA THR A 203 7.10 7.22 22.71
C THR A 203 8.61 7.30 22.91
N PRO A 204 9.16 6.91 24.07
CA PRO A 204 10.62 6.82 24.24
C PRO A 204 11.31 5.95 23.19
N GLU A 205 10.66 4.85 22.76
CA GLU A 205 11.16 3.96 21.72
C GLU A 205 11.14 4.64 20.34
N ILE A 206 10.06 5.36 20.02
CA ILE A 206 9.97 6.15 18.78
C ILE A 206 11.05 7.22 18.76
N ASP A 207 11.29 7.93 19.87
CA ASP A 207 12.33 8.95 19.96
C ASP A 207 13.72 8.36 19.76
N LEU A 208 13.98 7.17 20.34
CA LEU A 208 15.22 6.43 20.10
C LEU A 208 15.41 6.10 18.61
N TYR A 209 14.39 5.52 17.96
CA TYR A 209 14.47 5.16 16.55
C TYR A 209 14.59 6.40 15.64
N ASN A 210 13.90 7.49 15.96
CA ASN A 210 14.06 8.78 15.29
C ASN A 210 15.51 9.28 15.38
N GLY A 211 16.12 9.20 16.56
CA GLY A 211 17.52 9.57 16.77
C GLY A 211 18.49 8.72 15.96
N LEU A 212 18.27 7.40 15.95
CA LEU A 212 19.12 6.46 15.22
C LEU A 212 19.03 6.67 13.70
N ARG A 213 17.84 6.88 13.15
CA ARG A 213 17.68 7.06 11.69
C ARG A 213 18.30 8.36 11.17
N GLN A 214 18.53 9.35 12.02
CA GLN A 214 19.31 10.55 11.67
C GLN A 214 20.82 10.25 11.53
N GLN A 215 21.32 9.21 12.16
CA GLN A 215 22.74 8.89 12.25
C GLN A 215 23.20 7.83 11.23
N ILE A 216 22.27 7.01 10.73
CA ILE A 216 22.59 5.95 9.76
C ILE A 216 22.61 6.55 8.36
N GLN A 217 23.76 6.39 7.69
CA GLN A 217 23.90 6.79 6.28
C GLN A 217 23.06 5.91 5.36
N GLN A 218 22.49 6.53 4.35
CA GLN A 218 21.68 5.90 3.32
C GLN A 218 22.25 6.18 1.94
N LEU A 219 21.78 5.44 0.93
CA LEU A 219 22.16 5.69 -0.46
C LEU A 219 21.60 7.02 -0.98
N TRP A 220 20.41 7.41 -0.50
CA TRP A 220 19.70 8.62 -0.92
C TRP A 220 19.40 9.51 0.29
N GLU A 221 19.45 10.83 0.08
CA GLU A 221 19.22 11.81 1.14
C GLU A 221 17.78 11.72 1.68
N GLU A 222 16.81 11.48 0.79
CA GLU A 222 15.39 11.36 1.08
C GLU A 222 14.96 9.97 1.57
N SER A 223 15.90 9.09 1.93
CA SER A 223 15.61 7.75 2.45
C SER A 223 16.14 7.54 3.88
N SER A 224 15.64 6.49 4.51
CA SER A 224 16.09 6.01 5.83
C SER A 224 16.11 4.49 5.85
N ASN A 225 16.67 3.92 6.93
CA ASN A 225 16.70 2.48 7.10
C ASN A 225 15.30 1.92 7.39
N ASP A 226 14.88 0.92 6.62
CA ASP A 226 13.56 0.28 6.74
C ASP A 226 13.28 -0.30 8.12
N VAL A 227 14.28 -0.89 8.77
CA VAL A 227 14.11 -1.44 10.12
C VAL A 227 13.71 -0.35 11.10
N LEU A 228 14.32 0.83 11.00
CA LEU A 228 14.00 1.95 11.91
C LEU A 228 12.62 2.53 11.61
N SER A 229 12.28 2.71 10.34
CA SER A 229 10.94 3.15 9.94
C SER A 229 9.87 2.13 10.34
N TYR A 230 10.13 0.85 10.15
CA TYR A 230 9.28 -0.24 10.61
C TYR A 230 9.09 -0.19 12.15
N ARG A 231 10.15 -0.05 12.94
CA ARG A 231 10.08 0.04 14.40
C ARG A 231 9.23 1.23 14.85
N ILE A 232 9.40 2.40 14.23
CA ILE A 232 8.53 3.56 14.47
C ILE A 232 7.07 3.19 14.16
N GLY A 233 6.81 2.53 13.03
CA GLY A 233 5.47 2.10 12.64
C GLY A 233 4.84 1.14 13.65
N ILE A 234 5.59 0.17 14.15
CA ILE A 234 5.12 -0.80 15.16
C ILE A 234 4.79 -0.12 16.50
N GLU A 235 5.66 0.77 16.99
CA GLU A 235 5.40 1.49 18.24
C GLU A 235 4.21 2.46 18.09
N TYR A 236 4.09 3.12 16.92
CA TYR A 236 2.92 3.93 16.61
C TYR A 236 1.63 3.09 16.60
N LEU A 237 1.65 1.91 15.95
CA LEU A 237 0.53 0.97 15.91
C LEU A 237 0.11 0.52 17.31
N LYS A 238 1.05 0.17 18.16
CA LYS A 238 0.78 -0.23 19.56
C LYS A 238 0.15 0.90 20.38
N LYS A 239 0.61 2.15 20.20
CA LYS A 239 0.14 3.31 20.98
C LYS A 239 -1.19 3.86 20.45
N HIS A 240 -1.31 4.07 19.15
CA HIS A 240 -2.41 4.85 18.55
C HIS A 240 -3.49 3.99 17.90
N ARG A 241 -3.22 2.69 17.67
CA ARG A 241 -4.15 1.70 17.13
C ARG A 241 -4.85 2.13 15.85
N PRO A 242 -4.08 2.50 14.78
CA PRO A 242 -4.68 2.89 13.51
C PRO A 242 -5.54 1.76 12.92
N ARG A 243 -6.70 2.14 12.40
CA ARG A 243 -7.62 1.24 11.68
C ARG A 243 -7.13 0.96 10.25
N VAL A 244 -6.50 1.95 9.64
CA VAL A 244 -5.92 1.87 8.31
C VAL A 244 -4.47 2.35 8.39
N MET A 245 -3.54 1.51 7.98
CA MET A 245 -2.13 1.85 8.02
C MET A 245 -1.42 1.39 6.74
N TRP A 246 -0.53 2.23 6.23
CA TRP A 246 0.42 1.89 5.18
C TRP A 246 1.85 1.96 5.71
N LEU A 247 2.57 0.84 5.59
CA LEU A 247 4.00 0.73 5.83
C LEU A 247 4.71 0.61 4.48
N GLY A 248 5.48 1.64 4.12
CA GLY A 248 6.29 1.67 2.90
C GLY A 248 7.74 1.34 3.21
N LEU A 249 8.27 0.27 2.61
CA LEU A 249 9.63 -0.22 2.80
C LEU A 249 10.40 -0.11 1.48
N GLY A 250 11.46 0.70 1.43
CA GLY A 250 12.16 1.11 0.20
C GLY A 250 13.47 0.38 -0.07
N GLN A 251 14.09 -0.27 0.90
CA GLN A 251 15.49 -0.73 0.78
C GLN A 251 15.70 -1.87 -0.22
N SER A 252 14.68 -2.60 -0.66
CA SER A 252 14.83 -3.56 -1.78
C SER A 252 15.24 -2.85 -3.07
N ASP A 253 14.65 -1.69 -3.32
CA ASP A 253 14.96 -0.83 -4.44
C ASP A 253 16.36 -0.21 -4.32
N ASP A 254 16.70 0.30 -3.14
CA ASP A 254 18.03 0.86 -2.84
C ASP A 254 19.15 -0.15 -3.16
N TRP A 255 19.03 -1.39 -2.68
CA TRP A 255 20.03 -2.42 -2.93
C TRP A 255 20.10 -2.86 -4.39
N ALA A 256 18.96 -2.86 -5.10
CA ALA A 256 18.92 -3.14 -6.52
C ALA A 256 19.65 -2.02 -7.30
N HIS A 257 19.39 -0.73 -7.02
CA HIS A 257 20.10 0.40 -7.61
C HIS A 257 21.61 0.38 -7.32
N ALA A 258 22.00 -0.07 -6.13
CA ALA A 258 23.40 -0.30 -5.78
C ALA A 258 24.00 -1.53 -6.50
N ARG A 259 23.22 -2.25 -7.31
CA ARG A 259 23.61 -3.51 -7.97
C ARG A 259 24.17 -4.54 -7.00
N ARG A 260 23.52 -4.69 -5.84
CA ARG A 260 23.87 -5.61 -4.77
C ARG A 260 22.78 -6.66 -4.63
N TYR A 261 22.76 -7.64 -5.57
CA TYR A 261 21.77 -8.72 -5.55
C TYR A 261 21.87 -9.59 -4.30
N ASP A 262 23.07 -9.80 -3.79
CA ASP A 262 23.28 -10.46 -2.50
C ASP A 262 22.54 -9.75 -1.35
N LEU A 263 22.58 -8.41 -1.33
CA LEU A 263 21.87 -7.61 -0.33
C LEU A 263 20.36 -7.54 -0.59
N VAL A 264 19.93 -7.58 -1.85
CA VAL A 264 18.49 -7.72 -2.17
C VAL A 264 17.93 -9.00 -1.54
N LEU A 265 18.64 -10.14 -1.69
CA LEU A 265 18.20 -11.40 -1.11
C LEU A 265 18.21 -11.37 0.43
N ASP A 266 19.29 -10.89 1.03
CA ASP A 266 19.38 -10.73 2.50
C ASP A 266 18.27 -9.82 3.02
N TYR A 267 17.96 -8.72 2.31
CA TYR A 267 16.90 -7.79 2.67
C TYR A 267 15.50 -8.41 2.53
N LEU A 268 15.21 -9.15 1.46
CA LEU A 268 13.90 -9.80 1.30
C LEU A 268 13.61 -10.79 2.44
N HIS A 269 14.63 -11.51 2.90
CA HIS A 269 14.49 -12.36 4.08
C HIS A 269 14.24 -11.56 5.36
N LEU A 270 14.93 -10.45 5.54
CA LEU A 270 14.69 -9.53 6.65
C LEU A 270 13.26 -8.97 6.61
N ALA A 271 12.82 -8.47 5.44
CA ALA A 271 11.48 -7.91 5.25
C ALA A 271 10.37 -8.94 5.54
N ASP A 272 10.55 -10.19 5.11
CA ASP A 272 9.63 -11.29 5.44
C ASP A 272 9.54 -11.51 6.97
N GLY A 273 10.68 -11.44 7.68
CA GLY A 273 10.73 -11.51 9.13
C GLY A 273 10.02 -10.34 9.82
N LEU A 274 10.18 -9.10 9.31
CA LEU A 274 9.48 -7.92 9.82
C LEU A 274 7.95 -8.05 9.60
N ILE A 275 7.53 -8.56 8.46
CA ILE A 275 6.10 -8.79 8.16
C ILE A 275 5.53 -9.89 9.07
N ALA A 276 6.30 -10.94 9.34
CA ALA A 276 5.92 -11.97 10.31
C ALA A 276 5.73 -11.40 11.71
N GLU A 277 6.63 -10.54 12.17
CA GLU A 277 6.53 -9.84 13.46
C GLU A 277 5.30 -8.91 13.51
N LEU A 278 5.06 -8.16 12.42
CA LEU A 278 3.85 -7.32 12.30
C LEU A 278 2.59 -8.17 12.47
N TRP A 279 2.49 -9.28 11.74
CA TRP A 279 1.34 -10.18 11.84
C TRP A 279 1.17 -10.75 13.26
N GLN A 280 2.24 -11.19 13.89
CA GLN A 280 2.21 -11.67 15.30
C GLN A 280 1.77 -10.56 16.25
N THR A 281 2.27 -9.33 16.07
CA THR A 281 1.86 -8.17 16.86
C THR A 281 0.36 -7.91 16.71
N LEU A 282 -0.15 -7.89 15.48
CA LEU A 282 -1.59 -7.73 15.21
C LEU A 282 -2.44 -8.84 15.86
N GLN A 283 -1.96 -10.08 15.85
CA GLN A 283 -2.69 -11.20 16.48
C GLN A 283 -2.56 -11.22 18.03
N SER A 284 -1.61 -10.47 18.59
CA SER A 284 -1.46 -10.35 20.05
C SER A 284 -2.34 -9.25 20.66
N MET A 285 -2.85 -8.31 19.87
CA MET A 285 -3.63 -7.17 20.33
C MET A 285 -5.13 -7.37 20.08
N ASP A 286 -5.95 -7.16 21.10
CA ASP A 286 -7.41 -7.41 21.02
C ASP A 286 -8.12 -6.55 19.96
N GLU A 287 -7.60 -5.33 19.71
CA GLU A 287 -8.14 -4.43 18.68
C GLU A 287 -7.94 -4.95 17.25
N TYR A 288 -6.96 -5.83 17.03
CA TYR A 288 -6.59 -6.33 15.72
C TYR A 288 -6.86 -7.81 15.52
N ARG A 289 -6.78 -8.60 16.58
CA ARG A 289 -6.94 -10.07 16.52
C ARG A 289 -8.25 -10.48 15.88
N GLY A 290 -8.18 -11.29 14.83
CA GLY A 290 -9.35 -11.81 14.14
C GLY A 290 -10.19 -10.78 13.39
N ARG A 291 -9.70 -9.52 13.25
CA ARG A 291 -10.40 -8.44 12.53
C ARG A 291 -9.48 -7.55 11.71
N THR A 292 -8.35 -8.09 11.26
CA THR A 292 -7.37 -7.34 10.46
C THR A 292 -7.02 -8.11 9.20
N THR A 293 -7.00 -7.40 8.08
CA THR A 293 -6.45 -7.89 6.82
C THR A 293 -5.11 -7.22 6.57
N LEU A 294 -4.11 -8.02 6.28
CA LEU A 294 -2.79 -7.61 5.81
C LEU A 294 -2.74 -7.79 4.29
N ILE A 295 -2.43 -6.72 3.58
CA ILE A 295 -2.18 -6.71 2.13
C ILE A 295 -0.72 -6.37 1.92
N ILE A 296 -0.01 -7.16 1.14
CA ILE A 296 1.40 -6.96 0.81
C ILE A 296 1.53 -6.90 -0.69
N THR A 297 2.25 -5.91 -1.23
CA THR A 297 2.48 -5.78 -2.67
C THR A 297 3.79 -5.04 -2.94
N THR A 298 4.09 -4.83 -4.21
CA THR A 298 5.17 -3.97 -4.71
C THR A 298 4.59 -2.93 -5.66
N ASP A 299 5.29 -1.84 -5.84
CA ASP A 299 4.86 -0.71 -6.68
C ASP A 299 5.25 -0.88 -8.16
N HIS A 300 6.36 -1.57 -8.44
CA HIS A 300 6.80 -1.98 -9.77
C HIS A 300 7.68 -3.23 -9.68
N GLY A 301 7.93 -3.85 -10.82
CA GLY A 301 8.97 -4.87 -10.99
C GLY A 301 10.27 -4.27 -11.51
N ARG A 302 11.14 -5.12 -12.03
CA ARG A 302 12.43 -4.75 -12.64
C ARG A 302 12.73 -5.62 -13.84
N GLY A 303 13.81 -5.31 -14.57
CA GLY A 303 14.29 -6.11 -15.68
C GLY A 303 14.52 -7.58 -15.33
N ARG A 304 14.51 -8.43 -16.37
CA ARG A 304 14.54 -9.90 -16.24
C ARG A 304 15.89 -10.54 -16.53
N THR A 305 16.86 -9.74 -16.99
CA THR A 305 18.16 -10.24 -17.44
C THR A 305 19.30 -9.73 -16.55
N PRO A 306 20.50 -10.34 -16.59
CA PRO A 306 21.66 -9.83 -15.87
C PRO A 306 22.05 -8.40 -16.23
N ALA A 307 21.66 -7.92 -17.41
CA ALA A 307 21.93 -6.55 -17.84
C ALA A 307 21.02 -5.52 -17.20
N ASP A 308 19.75 -5.88 -16.95
CA ASP A 308 18.68 -4.95 -16.56
C ASP A 308 17.97 -5.26 -15.24
N TRP A 309 18.30 -6.33 -14.54
CA TRP A 309 17.64 -6.73 -13.29
C TRP A 309 17.62 -5.62 -12.22
N ALA A 310 18.59 -4.73 -12.23
CA ALA A 310 18.71 -3.62 -11.32
C ALA A 310 17.91 -2.38 -11.77
N GLU A 311 17.48 -2.37 -13.03
CA GLU A 311 16.83 -1.23 -13.66
C GLU A 311 15.30 -1.39 -13.64
N HIS A 312 14.61 -0.27 -13.58
CA HIS A 312 13.17 -0.17 -13.79
C HIS A 312 12.89 1.10 -14.59
N ASP A 313 11.96 1.05 -15.50
CA ASP A 313 11.38 2.18 -16.23
C ASP A 313 10.41 1.66 -17.29
N ALA A 314 9.63 2.58 -17.90
CA ALA A 314 8.82 2.29 -19.07
C ALA A 314 9.68 1.71 -20.21
N GLY A 315 9.22 0.60 -20.77
CA GLY A 315 9.94 -0.07 -21.85
C GLY A 315 10.94 -1.16 -21.43
N ILE A 316 11.26 -1.30 -20.13
CA ILE A 316 12.06 -2.42 -19.62
C ILE A 316 11.13 -3.62 -19.34
N PRO A 317 11.24 -4.73 -20.08
CA PRO A 317 10.36 -5.88 -19.88
C PRO A 317 10.50 -6.49 -18.50
N GLY A 318 9.39 -6.60 -17.76
CA GLY A 318 9.36 -7.13 -16.40
C GLY A 318 8.97 -6.07 -15.36
N CYS A 319 9.24 -4.79 -15.62
CA CYS A 319 8.92 -3.73 -14.66
C CYS A 319 7.42 -3.56 -14.40
N GLN A 320 6.57 -3.94 -15.36
CA GLN A 320 5.12 -3.94 -15.19
C GLN A 320 4.58 -5.16 -14.43
N ASP A 321 5.40 -6.20 -14.20
CA ASP A 321 4.95 -7.44 -13.56
C ASP A 321 5.16 -7.35 -12.04
N ILE A 322 4.06 -7.44 -11.31
CA ILE A 322 4.03 -7.33 -9.87
C ILE A 322 3.26 -8.49 -9.24
N TRP A 323 3.11 -8.45 -7.94
CA TRP A 323 2.42 -9.47 -7.17
C TRP A 323 1.63 -8.84 -6.03
N ILE A 324 0.60 -9.55 -5.55
CA ILE A 324 -0.20 -9.17 -4.38
C ILE A 324 -0.36 -10.39 -3.48
N ALA A 325 -0.18 -10.22 -2.18
CA ALA A 325 -0.47 -11.23 -1.17
C ALA A 325 -1.43 -10.67 -0.12
N ILE A 326 -2.44 -11.45 0.26
CA ILE A 326 -3.49 -11.01 1.19
C ILE A 326 -3.69 -12.08 2.27
N LEU A 327 -3.67 -11.66 3.54
CA LEU A 327 -3.91 -12.52 4.70
C LEU A 327 -4.90 -11.86 5.66
N GLY A 328 -5.92 -12.57 6.08
CA GLY A 328 -6.88 -12.07 7.06
C GLY A 328 -8.03 -13.03 7.31
N PRO A 329 -8.83 -12.82 8.36
CA PRO A 329 -9.91 -13.74 8.73
C PRO A 329 -11.03 -13.79 7.68
N LYS A 330 -11.23 -12.70 6.94
CA LYS A 330 -12.21 -12.62 5.84
C LYS A 330 -11.64 -13.03 4.49
N THR A 331 -10.34 -13.31 4.40
CA THR A 331 -9.67 -13.73 3.15
C THR A 331 -9.82 -15.24 2.98
N PRO A 332 -10.27 -15.75 1.83
CA PRO A 332 -10.31 -17.18 1.58
C PRO A 332 -8.88 -17.74 1.43
N ALA A 333 -8.66 -18.96 1.90
CA ALA A 333 -7.38 -19.65 1.79
C ALA A 333 -7.22 -20.29 0.39
N LEU A 334 -6.96 -19.47 -0.62
CA LEU A 334 -6.78 -19.91 -2.01
C LEU A 334 -5.34 -20.32 -2.32
N GLY A 335 -4.40 -19.97 -1.45
CA GLY A 335 -2.99 -20.25 -1.67
C GLY A 335 -2.39 -19.38 -2.78
N GLU A 336 -1.37 -19.91 -3.43
CA GLU A 336 -0.86 -19.37 -4.69
C GLU A 336 -1.88 -19.63 -5.79
N ALA A 337 -2.48 -18.57 -6.33
CA ALA A 337 -3.61 -18.68 -7.23
C ALA A 337 -3.23 -19.23 -8.61
N HIS A 338 -4.10 -20.07 -9.16
CA HIS A 338 -4.00 -20.64 -10.49
C HIS A 338 -5.18 -20.17 -11.35
N ASP A 339 -4.94 -19.95 -12.64
CA ASP A 339 -5.98 -19.58 -13.62
C ASP A 339 -6.89 -18.47 -13.07
N PHE A 340 -6.25 -17.40 -12.58
CA PHE A 340 -6.92 -16.30 -11.90
C PHE A 340 -7.19 -15.16 -12.89
N PRO A 341 -8.33 -14.46 -12.78
CA PRO A 341 -8.57 -13.26 -13.58
C PRO A 341 -7.44 -12.23 -13.45
N ASP A 342 -7.17 -11.50 -14.53
CA ASP A 342 -6.17 -10.43 -14.53
C ASP A 342 -6.48 -9.39 -13.46
N VAL A 343 -5.48 -9.09 -12.65
CA VAL A 343 -5.51 -8.11 -11.57
C VAL A 343 -4.55 -6.97 -11.92
N THR A 344 -4.85 -5.78 -11.45
CA THR A 344 -3.96 -4.64 -11.60
C THR A 344 -3.60 -4.04 -10.26
N GLN A 345 -2.56 -3.24 -10.24
CA GLN A 345 -2.10 -2.54 -9.05
C GLN A 345 -3.21 -1.67 -8.43
N GLY A 346 -4.02 -1.01 -9.27
CA GLY A 346 -5.13 -0.17 -8.82
C GLY A 346 -6.26 -0.94 -8.10
N ASP A 347 -6.34 -2.27 -8.27
CA ASP A 347 -7.36 -3.08 -7.58
C ASP A 347 -7.13 -3.13 -6.06
N VAL A 348 -5.94 -2.75 -5.58
CA VAL A 348 -5.58 -2.72 -4.15
C VAL A 348 -6.45 -1.73 -3.38
N ALA A 349 -6.66 -0.51 -3.87
CA ALA A 349 -7.49 0.49 -3.18
C ALA A 349 -8.92 0.00 -2.91
N ALA A 350 -9.59 -0.51 -3.94
CA ALA A 350 -10.95 -1.04 -3.80
C ALA A 350 -10.99 -2.28 -2.91
N THR A 351 -9.93 -3.10 -2.91
CA THR A 351 -9.79 -4.27 -2.01
C THR A 351 -9.69 -3.82 -0.55
N MET A 352 -8.89 -2.80 -0.26
CA MET A 352 -8.82 -2.21 1.09
C MET A 352 -10.21 -1.73 1.55
N LEU A 353 -10.92 -1.01 0.70
CA LEU A 353 -12.26 -0.49 1.00
C LEU A 353 -13.27 -1.61 1.23
N GLN A 354 -13.23 -2.66 0.40
CA GLN A 354 -14.11 -3.82 0.56
C GLN A 354 -13.94 -4.49 1.94
N TYR A 355 -12.72 -4.65 2.44
CA TYR A 355 -12.48 -5.17 3.78
C TYR A 355 -13.00 -4.24 4.89
N LEU A 356 -12.93 -2.93 4.67
CA LEU A 356 -13.47 -1.92 5.58
C LEU A 356 -15.00 -1.79 5.53
N GLY A 357 -15.67 -2.49 4.61
CA GLY A 357 -17.11 -2.39 4.40
C GLY A 357 -17.55 -1.16 3.60
N LEU A 358 -16.62 -0.54 2.87
CA LEU A 358 -16.86 0.63 2.03
C LEU A 358 -16.97 0.24 0.55
N ASP A 359 -17.80 0.97 -0.22
CA ASP A 359 -17.89 0.78 -1.66
C ASP A 359 -16.78 1.57 -2.39
N GLY A 360 -15.96 0.86 -3.16
CA GLY A 360 -14.91 1.48 -3.95
C GLY A 360 -15.42 2.42 -5.07
N ARG A 361 -16.67 2.25 -5.52
CA ARG A 361 -17.28 3.11 -6.54
C ARG A 361 -17.56 4.53 -6.00
N ASP A 362 -17.84 4.65 -4.72
CA ASP A 362 -18.06 5.95 -4.06
C ASP A 362 -16.73 6.69 -3.83
N PHE A 363 -15.62 5.94 -3.76
CA PHE A 363 -14.27 6.50 -3.65
C PHE A 363 -13.84 7.21 -4.93
N ASN A 364 -13.94 6.50 -6.04
CA ASN A 364 -13.54 7.00 -7.35
C ASN A 364 -14.28 6.21 -8.44
N ALA A 365 -15.10 6.89 -9.24
CA ALA A 365 -15.87 6.25 -10.31
C ALA A 365 -14.99 5.56 -11.39
N LYS A 366 -13.70 5.89 -11.47
CA LYS A 366 -12.71 5.27 -12.36
C LYS A 366 -11.81 4.27 -11.62
N ALA A 367 -11.97 4.10 -10.30
CA ALA A 367 -11.20 3.11 -9.56
C ALA A 367 -11.48 1.71 -10.12
N ARG A 368 -10.44 0.90 -10.08
CA ARG A 368 -10.54 -0.51 -10.43
C ARG A 368 -11.44 -1.25 -9.43
N PRO A 369 -12.06 -2.36 -9.83
CA PRO A 369 -12.79 -3.20 -8.89
C PRO A 369 -11.84 -3.83 -7.87
N PRO A 370 -12.35 -4.34 -6.73
CA PRO A 370 -11.51 -5.09 -5.81
C PRO A 370 -10.98 -6.38 -6.46
N VAL A 371 -9.86 -6.87 -5.94
CA VAL A 371 -9.29 -8.16 -6.35
C VAL A 371 -10.38 -9.24 -6.29
N PRO A 372 -10.63 -9.93 -7.39
CA PRO A 372 -11.66 -10.97 -7.45
C PRO A 372 -11.45 -12.04 -6.36
N ARG A 373 -12.51 -12.51 -5.77
CA ARG A 373 -12.48 -13.57 -4.74
C ARG A 373 -11.57 -13.25 -3.53
N SER A 374 -11.22 -11.99 -3.27
CA SER A 374 -10.41 -11.61 -2.11
C SER A 374 -11.20 -11.68 -0.79
N LEU A 375 -12.51 -11.63 -0.83
CA LEU A 375 -13.38 -11.73 0.33
C LEU A 375 -14.14 -13.07 0.32
N LYS A 376 -14.25 -13.72 1.48
CA LYS A 376 -15.11 -14.91 1.65
C LYS A 376 -16.54 -14.54 1.34
N THR A 377 -17.20 -15.34 0.53
CA THR A 377 -18.69 -15.31 0.41
C THR A 377 -19.27 -15.94 1.68
N GLU A 378 -20.19 -15.24 2.31
CA GLU A 378 -20.96 -15.76 3.45
C GLU A 378 -21.82 -16.97 3.05
#